data_dbbb647362fdbb5aa685bb9374115aca
#
_entry.id   dbbb647362fdbb5aa685bb9374115aca
#
_cell.length_a   1.000
_cell.length_b   1.000
_cell.length_c   1.000
_cell.angle_alpha   90.00
_cell.angle_beta   90.00
_cell.angle_gamma   90.00
#
_symmetry.space_group_name_H-M   'P 1'
#
loop_
_entity.id
_entity.type
_entity.pdbx_description
1 polymer ?
#
loop_
_entity_poly.entity_id
_entity_poly.type
_entity_poly.pdbx_seq_one_letter_code
_entity_poly.pdbx_strand_id
1 'polypeptide(L)'
;MSIQIINTKPFTDQQSGTSGLRKKVKIFQSENYIENYIQSIFDTDNSLRNGILIIGGDGRFFNQIAIQKILKIAAANKIKKCYVGQDGILSTPAASNLIKKYHANGGIILTASHNPGGEEGDFGIKLNGSNGSPVSE
;
A
#
# COMPACT_ATOMS: atom_id res chain seq x y z
N MET A 1 2.10 -14.02 19.31
CA MET A 1 2.67 -13.61 18.00
C MET A 1 3.80 -12.62 18.26
N SER A 2 4.99 -12.93 17.79
CA SER A 2 6.16 -12.05 17.95
C SER A 2 6.34 -11.15 16.72
N ILE A 3 6.73 -9.90 16.97
CA ILE A 3 7.12 -8.97 15.91
C ILE A 3 8.59 -9.21 15.61
N GLN A 4 8.92 -9.38 14.35
CA GLN A 4 10.29 -9.50 13.88
C GLN A 4 10.75 -8.16 13.30
N ILE A 5 11.94 -7.73 13.67
CA ILE A 5 12.59 -6.56 13.09
C ILE A 5 13.61 -7.07 12.06
N ILE A 6 13.41 -6.66 10.82
CA ILE A 6 14.30 -7.03 9.71
C ILE A 6 15.07 -5.80 9.28
N ASN A 7 16.38 -5.87 9.37
CA ASN A 7 17.24 -4.79 8.91
C ASN A 7 17.30 -4.78 7.38
N THR A 8 17.02 -3.64 6.80
CA THR A 8 17.08 -3.44 5.35
C THR A 8 18.04 -2.32 5.01
N LYS A 9 18.49 -2.29 3.75
CA LYS A 9 19.25 -1.16 3.22
C LYS A 9 18.27 -0.19 2.53
N PRO A 10 18.53 1.11 2.56
CA PRO A 10 17.72 2.07 1.82
C PRO A 10 17.70 1.74 0.32
N PHE A 11 16.53 1.88 -0.28
CA PHE A 11 16.36 1.78 -1.73
C PHE A 11 16.32 3.19 -2.32
N THR A 12 17.22 3.49 -3.23
CA THR A 12 17.37 4.84 -3.81
C THR A 12 16.28 5.19 -4.83
N ASP A 13 15.55 4.18 -5.30
CA ASP A 13 14.51 4.32 -6.32
C ASP A 13 13.07 4.32 -5.77
N GLN A 14 12.89 4.30 -4.45
CA GLN A 14 11.57 4.36 -3.80
C GLN A 14 11.10 5.81 -3.62
N GLN A 15 10.97 6.52 -4.74
CA GLN A 15 10.45 7.88 -4.77
C GLN A 15 9.05 7.88 -5.37
N SER A 16 8.08 8.29 -4.57
CA SER A 16 6.70 8.40 -5.01
C SER A 16 6.50 9.69 -5.80
N GLY A 17 5.81 9.58 -6.93
CA GLY A 17 5.21 10.75 -7.58
C GLY A 17 3.76 10.94 -7.11
N THR A 18 3.06 11.90 -7.70
CA THR A 18 1.62 12.16 -7.42
C THR A 18 0.73 10.95 -7.69
N SER A 19 1.20 10.02 -8.51
CA SER A 19 0.53 8.76 -8.83
C SER A 19 1.05 7.56 -8.02
N GLY A 20 1.80 7.81 -6.96
CA GLY A 20 2.40 6.79 -6.12
C GLY A 20 3.69 6.21 -6.69
N LEU A 21 4.16 5.12 -6.11
CA LEU A 21 5.34 4.40 -6.55
C LEU A 21 4.94 3.37 -7.62
N ARG A 22 5.44 3.50 -8.82
CA ARG A 22 5.21 2.56 -9.93
C ARG A 22 6.52 2.00 -10.45
N LYS A 23 6.63 0.69 -10.52
CA LYS A 23 7.81 -0.05 -11.00
C LYS A 23 7.35 -1.34 -11.66
N LYS A 24 8.28 -2.01 -12.35
CA LYS A 24 8.05 -3.38 -12.83
C LYS A 24 7.76 -4.32 -11.67
N VAL A 25 6.88 -5.30 -11.90
CA VAL A 25 6.56 -6.33 -10.90
C VAL A 25 7.83 -6.97 -10.35
N LYS A 26 8.79 -7.28 -11.19
CA LYS A 26 10.08 -7.89 -10.78
C LYS A 26 10.83 -7.07 -9.74
N ILE A 27 10.72 -5.75 -9.80
CA ILE A 27 11.36 -4.86 -8.81
C ILE A 27 10.64 -4.99 -7.47
N PHE A 28 9.29 -4.99 -7.46
CA PHE A 28 8.52 -5.19 -6.24
C PHE A 28 8.73 -6.59 -5.62
N GLN A 29 9.09 -7.58 -6.43
CA GLN A 29 9.41 -8.93 -5.96
C GLN A 29 10.81 -9.04 -5.35
N SER A 30 11.65 -8.03 -5.48
CA SER A 30 12.98 -8.00 -4.87
C SER A 30 12.87 -8.10 -3.34
N GLU A 31 13.87 -8.72 -2.73
CA GLU A 31 13.89 -8.94 -1.29
C GLU A 31 13.74 -7.62 -0.51
N ASN A 32 12.78 -7.58 0.40
CA ASN A 32 12.47 -6.44 1.26
C ASN A 32 12.03 -5.14 0.54
N TYR A 33 11.81 -5.16 -0.77
CA TYR A 33 11.51 -3.94 -1.52
C TYR A 33 10.16 -3.34 -1.12
N ILE A 34 9.08 -4.11 -1.24
CA ILE A 34 7.74 -3.65 -0.86
C ILE A 34 7.63 -3.44 0.65
N GLU A 35 8.24 -4.32 1.43
CA GLU A 35 8.23 -4.25 2.89
C GLU A 35 8.87 -2.94 3.37
N ASN A 36 9.98 -2.56 2.80
CA ASN A 36 10.67 -1.32 3.14
C ASN A 36 9.82 -0.09 2.80
N TYR A 37 9.17 -0.09 1.65
CA TYR A 37 8.31 1.02 1.24
C TYR A 37 7.09 1.17 2.15
N ILE A 38 6.41 0.07 2.47
CA ILE A 38 5.24 0.08 3.37
C ILE A 38 5.63 0.48 4.79
N GLN A 39 6.74 -0.03 5.30
CA GLN A 39 7.23 0.39 6.61
C GLN A 39 7.53 1.89 6.66
N SER A 40 8.13 2.43 5.60
CA SER A 40 8.43 3.86 5.49
C SER A 40 7.15 4.71 5.52
N ILE A 41 6.06 4.25 4.92
CA ILE A 41 4.75 4.92 5.01
C ILE A 41 4.32 5.01 6.48
N PHE A 42 4.37 3.90 7.21
CA PHE A 42 3.93 3.87 8.62
C PHE A 42 4.87 4.65 9.54
N ASP A 43 6.14 4.76 9.20
CA ASP A 43 7.11 5.55 9.97
C ASP A 43 6.94 7.06 9.73
N THR A 44 6.51 7.44 8.54
CA THR A 44 6.33 8.84 8.15
C THR A 44 4.99 9.39 8.61
N ASP A 45 3.93 8.60 8.50
CA ASP A 45 2.58 9.02 8.88
C ASP A 45 2.11 8.34 10.18
N ASN A 46 2.39 8.98 11.29
CA ASN A 46 1.99 8.48 12.62
C ASN A 46 0.47 8.42 12.82
N SER A 47 -0.32 9.13 12.02
CA SER A 47 -1.79 9.10 12.13
C SER A 47 -2.37 7.73 11.78
N LEU A 48 -1.65 6.90 11.04
CA LEU A 48 -2.07 5.55 10.68
C LEU A 48 -1.99 4.58 11.86
N ARG A 49 -1.10 4.82 12.81
CA ARG A 49 -0.95 3.97 14.00
C ARG A 49 -2.18 4.10 14.89
N ASN A 50 -2.69 2.98 15.37
CA ASN A 50 -3.96 2.86 16.11
C ASN A 50 -5.18 3.32 15.28
N GLY A 51 -5.00 3.52 13.98
CA GLY A 51 -6.02 4.00 13.06
C GLY A 51 -6.63 2.89 12.21
N ILE A 52 -7.43 3.32 11.25
CA ILE A 52 -8.13 2.48 10.28
C ILE A 52 -7.50 2.70 8.91
N LEU A 53 -7.21 1.61 8.21
CA LEU A 53 -6.59 1.61 6.88
C LEU A 53 -7.50 0.91 5.88
N ILE A 54 -7.73 1.53 4.73
CA ILE A 54 -8.42 0.92 3.59
C ILE A 54 -7.35 0.35 2.65
N ILE A 55 -7.53 -0.89 2.19
CA ILE A 55 -6.57 -1.57 1.32
C ILE A 55 -7.30 -2.24 0.17
N GLY A 56 -6.79 -2.08 -1.04
CA GLY A 56 -7.27 -2.79 -2.21
C GLY A 56 -6.57 -2.34 -3.47
N GLY A 57 -6.91 -2.93 -4.59
CA GLY A 57 -6.27 -2.63 -5.85
C GLY A 57 -7.07 -3.07 -7.07
N ASP A 58 -6.47 -2.94 -8.25
CA ASP A 58 -7.10 -3.30 -9.51
C ASP A 58 -6.99 -4.79 -9.88
N GLY A 59 -6.41 -5.60 -8.99
CA GLY A 59 -6.33 -7.05 -9.17
C GLY A 59 -5.25 -7.54 -10.11
N ARG A 60 -4.33 -6.67 -10.51
CA ARG A 60 -3.21 -7.07 -11.38
C ARG A 60 -2.28 -8.07 -10.71
N PHE A 61 -1.40 -8.65 -11.49
CA PHE A 61 -0.38 -9.58 -11.01
C PHE A 61 0.37 -9.00 -9.81
N PHE A 62 0.62 -9.80 -8.79
CA PHE A 62 1.23 -9.44 -7.51
C PHE A 62 0.27 -8.80 -6.48
N ASN A 63 -0.95 -8.45 -6.85
CA ASN A 63 -1.91 -7.77 -5.94
C ASN A 63 -2.14 -8.53 -4.63
N GLN A 64 -2.44 -9.83 -4.71
CA GLN A 64 -2.73 -10.66 -3.52
C GLN A 64 -1.51 -10.82 -2.61
N ILE A 65 -0.34 -11.03 -3.19
CA ILE A 65 0.91 -11.16 -2.43
C ILE A 65 1.24 -9.84 -1.73
N ALA A 66 1.09 -8.73 -2.42
CA ALA A 66 1.31 -7.40 -1.85
C ALA A 66 0.37 -7.13 -0.66
N ILE A 67 -0.93 -7.45 -0.79
CA ILE A 67 -1.90 -7.28 0.30
C ILE A 67 -1.49 -8.10 1.53
N GLN A 68 -1.08 -9.35 1.35
CA GLN A 68 -0.63 -10.19 2.46
C GLN A 68 0.58 -9.58 3.20
N LYS A 69 1.52 -9.06 2.45
CA LYS A 69 2.69 -8.37 3.04
C LYS A 69 2.27 -7.10 3.78
N ILE A 70 1.41 -6.29 3.19
CA ILE A 70 0.91 -5.05 3.81
C ILE A 70 0.18 -5.36 5.12
N LEU A 71 -0.67 -6.38 5.15
CA LEU A 71 -1.42 -6.76 6.36
C LEU A 71 -0.48 -7.19 7.50
N LYS A 72 0.57 -7.94 7.20
CA LYS A 72 1.56 -8.35 8.19
C LYS A 72 2.30 -7.15 8.78
N ILE A 73 2.72 -6.22 7.93
CA ILE A 73 3.43 -5.00 8.36
C ILE A 73 2.49 -4.08 9.13
N ALA A 74 1.24 -3.93 8.68
CA ALA A 74 0.22 -3.15 9.37
C ALA A 74 -0.02 -3.68 10.79
N ALA A 75 -0.13 -4.99 10.96
CA ALA A 75 -0.29 -5.61 12.27
C ALA A 75 0.91 -5.32 13.18
N ALA A 76 2.13 -5.42 12.66
CA ALA A 76 3.35 -5.13 13.40
C ALA A 76 3.46 -3.64 13.79
N ASN A 77 2.86 -2.74 13.02
CA ASN A 77 2.87 -1.29 13.25
C ASN A 77 1.64 -0.76 14.01
N LYS A 78 0.87 -1.66 14.63
CA LYS A 78 -0.27 -1.30 15.48
C LYS A 78 -1.40 -0.60 14.73
N ILE A 79 -1.60 -0.90 13.45
CA ILE A 79 -2.80 -0.45 12.74
C ILE A 79 -3.98 -1.18 13.39
N LYS A 80 -4.97 -0.42 13.83
CA LYS A 80 -6.08 -0.96 14.61
C LYS A 80 -7.00 -1.84 13.79
N LYS A 81 -7.26 -1.43 12.53
CA LYS A 81 -8.20 -2.11 11.66
C LYS A 81 -7.85 -1.87 10.19
N CYS A 82 -7.90 -2.94 9.40
CA CYS A 82 -7.78 -2.87 7.96
C CYS A 82 -9.09 -3.34 7.33
N TYR A 83 -9.67 -2.52 6.45
CA TYR A 83 -10.73 -2.95 5.55
C TYR A 83 -10.09 -3.26 4.20
N VAL A 84 -10.24 -4.50 3.78
CA VAL A 84 -9.69 -4.97 2.51
C VAL A 84 -10.84 -5.17 1.53
N GLY A 85 -10.69 -4.70 0.30
CA GLY A 85 -11.66 -4.95 -0.76
C GLY A 85 -11.90 -6.44 -0.95
N GLN A 86 -13.12 -6.83 -1.32
CA GLN A 86 -13.44 -8.23 -1.59
C GLN A 86 -12.47 -8.79 -2.65
N ASP A 87 -11.86 -9.93 -2.36
CA ASP A 87 -10.81 -10.55 -3.19
C ASP A 87 -9.62 -9.63 -3.46
N GLY A 88 -9.40 -8.63 -2.62
CA GLY A 88 -8.36 -7.63 -2.79
C GLY A 88 -8.67 -6.56 -3.84
N ILE A 89 -9.90 -6.53 -4.37
CA ILE A 89 -10.31 -5.64 -5.44
C ILE A 89 -10.97 -4.39 -4.88
N LEU A 90 -10.48 -3.24 -5.31
CA LEU A 90 -11.05 -1.95 -4.93
C LEU A 90 -10.57 -0.90 -5.91
N SER A 91 -11.50 -0.23 -6.59
CA SER A 91 -11.16 0.88 -7.49
C SER A 91 -10.70 2.11 -6.70
N THR A 92 -9.93 2.97 -7.32
CA THR A 92 -9.48 4.22 -6.68
C THR A 92 -10.63 5.08 -6.17
N PRO A 93 -11.72 5.34 -6.94
CA PRO A 93 -12.86 6.09 -6.41
C PRO A 93 -13.56 5.40 -5.24
N ALA A 94 -13.69 4.06 -5.30
CA ALA A 94 -14.29 3.31 -4.21
C ALA A 94 -13.44 3.40 -2.94
N ALA A 95 -12.12 3.29 -3.05
CA ALA A 95 -11.22 3.46 -1.91
C ALA A 95 -11.36 4.86 -1.28
N SER A 96 -11.36 5.91 -2.10
CA SER A 96 -11.55 7.29 -1.63
C SER A 96 -12.88 7.45 -0.89
N ASN A 97 -13.95 6.86 -1.41
CA ASN A 97 -15.26 6.89 -0.77
C ASN A 97 -15.28 6.13 0.57
N LEU A 98 -14.65 4.95 0.61
CA LEU A 98 -14.61 4.14 1.85
C LEU A 98 -13.77 4.80 2.93
N ILE A 99 -12.69 5.49 2.59
CA ILE A 99 -11.90 6.26 3.55
C ILE A 99 -12.79 7.27 4.27
N LYS A 100 -13.60 8.01 3.53
CA LYS A 100 -14.55 8.99 4.08
C LYS A 100 -15.66 8.31 4.88
N LYS A 101 -16.27 7.27 4.31
CA LYS A 101 -17.39 6.55 4.92
C LYS A 101 -17.06 5.95 6.28
N TYR A 102 -15.89 5.34 6.40
CA TYR A 102 -15.45 4.69 7.64
C TYR A 102 -14.58 5.59 8.52
N HIS A 103 -14.41 6.85 8.17
CA HIS A 103 -13.50 7.77 8.86
C HIS A 103 -12.11 7.17 9.02
N ALA A 104 -11.61 6.51 7.96
CA ALA A 104 -10.30 5.89 7.97
C ALA A 104 -9.19 6.95 7.98
N ASN A 105 -8.06 6.58 8.52
CA ASN A 105 -6.89 7.46 8.59
C ASN A 105 -6.14 7.55 7.26
N GLY A 106 -6.36 6.58 6.39
CA GLY A 106 -5.80 6.56 5.05
C GLY A 106 -6.15 5.29 4.29
N GLY A 107 -5.62 5.17 3.09
CA GLY A 107 -5.78 4.00 2.24
C GLY A 107 -4.55 3.72 1.40
N ILE A 108 -4.26 2.45 1.21
CA ILE A 108 -3.22 1.97 0.29
C ILE A 108 -3.92 1.33 -0.90
N ILE A 109 -3.69 1.89 -2.08
CA ILE A 109 -4.34 1.47 -3.33
C ILE A 109 -3.27 0.90 -4.26
N LEU A 110 -3.46 -0.36 -4.65
CA LEU A 110 -2.51 -1.10 -5.47
C LEU A 110 -2.93 -1.01 -6.93
N THR A 111 -2.37 -0.04 -7.64
CA THR A 111 -2.68 0.21 -9.04
C THR A 111 -1.52 0.90 -9.76
N ALA A 112 -1.35 0.58 -11.02
CA ALA A 112 -0.50 1.33 -11.95
C ALA A 112 -1.32 1.88 -13.13
N SER A 113 -2.61 2.12 -12.88
CA SER A 113 -3.57 2.67 -13.88
C SER A 113 -3.59 1.84 -15.16
N HIS A 114 -3.35 2.46 -16.32
CA HIS A 114 -3.32 1.79 -17.62
C HIS A 114 -1.94 1.28 -18.04
N ASN A 115 -0.97 1.29 -17.14
CA ASN A 115 0.28 0.61 -17.42
C ASN A 115 0.05 -0.89 -17.57
N PRO A 116 0.80 -1.58 -18.45
CA PRO A 116 0.61 -3.00 -18.68
C PRO A 116 0.65 -3.82 -17.40
N GLY A 117 -0.29 -4.73 -17.22
CA GLY A 117 -0.31 -5.70 -16.13
C GLY A 117 0.42 -6.99 -16.49
N GLY A 118 0.37 -7.97 -15.58
CA GLY A 118 0.99 -9.27 -15.75
C GLY A 118 2.38 -9.36 -15.13
N GLU A 119 2.95 -10.55 -15.20
CA GLU A 119 4.25 -10.86 -14.57
C GLU A 119 5.39 -9.97 -15.06
N GLU A 120 5.39 -9.65 -16.35
CA GLU A 120 6.37 -8.75 -16.98
C GLU A 120 5.90 -7.28 -17.00
N GLY A 121 4.75 -7.02 -16.43
CA GLY A 121 4.13 -5.70 -16.41
C GLY A 121 4.55 -4.84 -15.22
N ASP A 122 3.74 -3.83 -14.97
CA ASP A 122 3.97 -2.86 -13.91
C ASP A 122 3.05 -3.12 -12.71
N PHE A 123 3.51 -2.67 -11.56
CA PHE A 123 2.77 -2.64 -10.30
C PHE A 123 2.90 -1.26 -9.68
N GLY A 124 1.96 -0.86 -8.85
CA GLY A 124 2.02 0.43 -8.21
C GLY A 124 1.37 0.45 -6.84
N ILE A 125 1.87 1.31 -5.98
CA ILE A 125 1.34 1.55 -4.64
C ILE A 125 1.09 3.04 -4.49
N LYS A 126 -0.13 3.39 -4.11
CA LYS A 126 -0.56 4.76 -3.92
C LYS A 126 -1.13 4.92 -2.52
N LEU A 127 -0.75 6.00 -1.85
CA LEU A 127 -1.30 6.36 -0.53
C LEU A 127 -2.32 7.49 -0.69
N ASN A 128 -3.52 7.29 -0.14
CA ASN A 128 -4.51 8.34 0.04
C ASN A 128 -4.64 8.68 1.53
N GLY A 129 -4.82 9.95 1.83
CA GLY A 129 -4.99 10.43 3.20
C GLY A 129 -6.43 10.31 3.70
N SER A 130 -6.67 10.80 4.91
CA SER A 130 -7.98 10.74 5.58
C SER A 130 -9.09 11.50 4.85
N ASN A 131 -8.74 12.45 4.00
CA ASN A 131 -9.69 13.17 3.14
C ASN A 131 -10.08 12.38 1.88
N GLY A 132 -9.52 11.19 1.68
CA GLY A 132 -9.74 10.34 0.51
C GLY A 132 -8.93 10.72 -0.72
N SER A 133 -8.13 11.78 -0.66
CA SER A 133 -7.30 12.25 -1.78
C SER A 133 -5.87 11.73 -1.70
N PRO A 134 -5.15 11.68 -2.83
CA PRO A 134 -3.74 11.30 -2.80
C PRO A 134 -2.93 12.19 -1.84
N VAL A 135 -2.01 11.58 -1.12
CA VAL A 135 -1.07 12.31 -0.26
C VAL A 135 -0.05 13.02 -1.16
N SER A 136 0.24 14.28 -0.85
CA SER A 136 1.34 15.02 -1.50
C SER A 136 2.70 14.44 -1.11
N GLU A 137 3.68 14.63 -1.98
CA GLU A 137 5.07 14.23 -1.74
C GLU A 137 5.69 14.90 -0.52
#